data_d675d48a034089a53cdf2a8b794e2ade
#
_entry.id   d675d48a034089a53cdf2a8b794e2ade
#
_cell.length_a   1.000
_cell.length_b   1.000
_cell.length_c   1.000
_cell.angle_alpha   90.00
_cell.angle_beta   90.00
_cell.angle_gamma   90.00
#
_symmetry.space_group_name_H-M   'P 1'
#
loop_
_entity.id
_entity.type
_entity.pdbx_description
1 polymer ?
#
loop_
_entity_poly.entity_id
_entity_poly.type
_entity_poly.pdbx_seq_one_letter_code
_entity_poly.pdbx_strand_id
1 'polypeptide(L)'
;AETTDEVKTLAAALAPPLLLRELLPLRRTGSTWEGFPVAREYRLFVLDADIVGAGFTWPGGDPFGVLTEREDREMRALAHEVAARTRVPWLCVDVGQLESGEWKLIETGDPSSCRLGSIEPRHFLGSLAHGLELRAGC
;
A
#
# COMPACT_ATOMS: atom_id res chain seq x y z
N ALA A 1 -9.36 -9.98 -27.53
CA ALA A 1 -9.69 -8.84 -28.40
C ALA A 1 -11.01 -8.16 -28.00
N GLU A 2 -12.00 -8.92 -27.52
CA GLU A 2 -13.31 -8.38 -27.06
C GLU A 2 -13.19 -7.47 -25.81
N THR A 3 -12.30 -7.80 -24.91
CA THR A 3 -12.08 -7.06 -23.64
C THR A 3 -11.68 -5.59 -23.86
N THR A 4 -11.00 -5.25 -24.94
CA THR A 4 -10.49 -3.89 -25.16
C THR A 4 -11.59 -2.88 -25.51
N ASP A 5 -12.60 -3.30 -26.26
CA ASP A 5 -13.68 -2.40 -26.68
C ASP A 5 -14.72 -2.22 -25.60
N GLU A 6 -14.99 -3.25 -24.78
CA GLU A 6 -15.83 -3.13 -23.60
C GLU A 6 -15.22 -2.18 -22.56
N VAL A 7 -13.91 -2.27 -22.33
CA VAL A 7 -13.20 -1.38 -21.40
C VAL A 7 -13.21 0.07 -21.91
N LYS A 8 -13.04 0.31 -23.21
CA LYS A 8 -13.13 1.65 -23.79
C LYS A 8 -14.53 2.24 -23.66
N THR A 9 -15.57 1.43 -23.87
CA THR A 9 -16.97 1.84 -23.71
C THR A 9 -17.28 2.21 -22.26
N LEU A 10 -16.81 1.40 -21.32
CA LEU A 10 -16.97 1.66 -19.89
C LEU A 10 -16.19 2.93 -19.48
N ALA A 11 -14.96 3.09 -19.95
CA ALA A 11 -14.15 4.27 -19.67
C ALA A 11 -14.77 5.56 -20.20
N ALA A 12 -15.42 5.51 -21.35
CA ALA A 12 -16.12 6.67 -21.92
C ALA A 12 -17.38 7.08 -21.12
N ALA A 13 -17.98 6.14 -20.41
CA ALA A 13 -19.18 6.36 -19.59
C ALA A 13 -18.86 6.83 -18.16
N LEU A 14 -17.60 6.70 -17.69
CA LEU A 14 -17.18 7.05 -16.34
C LEU A 14 -16.56 8.45 -16.31
N ALA A 15 -17.01 9.29 -15.38
CA ALA A 15 -16.32 10.50 -14.95
C ALA A 15 -16.04 10.35 -13.45
N PRO A 16 -14.78 10.33 -13.01
CA PRO A 16 -13.51 10.69 -13.68
C PRO A 16 -12.96 9.62 -14.63
N PRO A 17 -11.91 9.93 -15.40
CA PRO A 17 -11.30 9.00 -16.35
C PRO A 17 -10.79 7.72 -15.68
N LEU A 18 -10.97 6.59 -16.36
CA LEU A 18 -10.47 5.29 -15.91
C LEU A 18 -8.97 5.18 -16.13
N LEU A 19 -8.22 4.85 -15.08
CA LEU A 19 -6.81 4.54 -15.16
C LEU A 19 -6.62 3.03 -15.36
N LEU A 20 -5.96 2.65 -16.44
CA LEU A 20 -5.54 1.27 -16.71
C LEU A 20 -4.04 1.13 -16.52
N ARG A 21 -3.63 0.06 -15.86
CA ARG A 21 -2.22 -0.28 -15.65
C ARG A 21 -2.00 -1.77 -15.87
N GLU A 22 -0.75 -2.16 -16.07
CA GLU A 22 -0.35 -3.55 -16.21
C GLU A 22 -0.77 -4.38 -14.99
N LEU A 23 -1.24 -5.60 -15.25
CA LEU A 23 -1.51 -6.57 -14.20
C LEU A 23 -0.19 -7.18 -13.73
N LEU A 24 0.16 -6.93 -12.47
CA LEU A 24 1.40 -7.44 -11.87
C LEU A 24 1.23 -8.88 -11.39
N PRO A 25 2.23 -9.78 -11.57
CA PRO A 25 2.25 -11.14 -11.03
C PRO A 25 2.56 -11.11 -9.52
N LEU A 26 1.60 -10.65 -8.72
CA LEU A 26 1.75 -10.55 -7.28
C LEU A 26 1.77 -11.92 -6.61
N ARG A 27 2.61 -12.09 -5.60
CA ARG A 27 2.70 -13.29 -4.76
C ARG A 27 1.39 -13.48 -4.00
N ARG A 28 0.67 -14.57 -4.33
CA ARG A 28 -0.63 -14.86 -3.74
C ARG A 28 -0.50 -15.37 -2.30
N THR A 29 -1.40 -14.90 -1.44
CA THR A 29 -1.52 -15.33 -0.04
C THR A 29 -2.81 -16.10 0.23
N GLY A 30 -3.79 -16.00 -0.68
CA GLY A 30 -5.09 -16.67 -0.54
C GLY A 30 -6.13 -16.10 -1.49
N SER A 31 -7.38 -16.20 -1.08
CA SER A 31 -8.52 -15.57 -1.75
C SER A 31 -9.53 -15.06 -0.73
N THR A 32 -10.31 -14.04 -1.12
CA THR A 32 -11.45 -13.58 -0.34
C THR A 32 -12.56 -14.65 -0.36
N TRP A 33 -13.59 -14.44 0.47
CA TRP A 33 -14.79 -15.31 0.47
C TRP A 33 -15.55 -15.30 -0.87
N GLU A 34 -15.38 -14.26 -1.70
CA GLU A 34 -15.92 -14.17 -3.06
C GLU A 34 -15.00 -14.79 -4.13
N GLY A 35 -13.83 -15.33 -3.72
CA GLY A 35 -12.87 -15.95 -4.61
C GLY A 35 -11.90 -14.99 -5.29
N PHE A 36 -11.88 -13.69 -4.94
CA PHE A 36 -10.88 -12.78 -5.44
C PHE A 36 -9.49 -13.10 -4.88
N PRO A 37 -8.44 -13.08 -5.71
CA PRO A 37 -7.10 -13.36 -5.26
C PRO A 37 -6.61 -12.28 -4.29
N VAL A 38 -6.05 -12.72 -3.17
CA VAL A 38 -5.38 -11.88 -2.19
C VAL A 38 -3.87 -12.02 -2.40
N ALA A 39 -3.18 -10.89 -2.48
CA ALA A 39 -1.75 -10.83 -2.68
C ALA A 39 -0.99 -10.48 -1.39
N ARG A 40 0.33 -10.72 -1.38
CA ARG A 40 1.22 -10.31 -0.30
C ARG A 40 1.43 -8.80 -0.38
N GLU A 41 0.55 -8.04 0.26
CA GLU A 41 0.51 -6.59 0.24
C GLU A 41 0.70 -6.01 1.63
N TYR A 42 1.48 -4.95 1.69
CA TYR A 42 1.74 -4.19 2.91
C TYR A 42 1.34 -2.74 2.72
N ARG A 43 0.80 -2.18 3.78
CA ARG A 43 0.40 -0.77 3.88
C ARG A 43 1.35 -0.03 4.79
N LEU A 44 1.85 1.10 4.30
CA LEU A 44 2.72 1.98 5.04
C LEU A 44 2.09 3.37 5.14
N PHE A 45 2.12 3.93 6.34
CA PHE A 45 1.71 5.31 6.59
C PHE A 45 2.96 6.17 6.73
N VAL A 46 3.05 7.20 5.88
CA VAL A 46 4.22 8.08 5.80
C VAL A 46 3.79 9.49 6.18
N LEU A 47 4.45 10.05 7.21
CA LEU A 47 4.31 11.43 7.63
C LEU A 47 5.61 12.18 7.28
N ASP A 48 5.55 13.07 6.30
CA ASP A 48 6.70 13.70 5.63
C ASP A 48 7.65 12.67 4.99
N ALA A 49 8.75 12.34 5.65
CA ALA A 49 9.67 11.31 5.19
C ALA A 49 9.69 10.08 6.13
N ASP A 50 8.95 10.12 7.25
CA ASP A 50 8.99 9.10 8.27
C ASP A 50 7.86 8.09 8.13
N ILE A 51 8.18 6.80 8.16
CA ILE A 51 7.19 5.73 8.20
C ILE A 51 6.73 5.55 9.65
N VAL A 52 5.50 6.04 9.94
CA VAL A 52 4.89 5.98 11.29
C VAL A 52 4.09 4.71 11.53
N GLY A 53 3.84 3.91 10.50
CA GLY A 53 3.19 2.61 10.60
C GLY A 53 3.43 1.77 9.36
N ALA A 54 3.60 0.46 9.55
CA ALA A 54 3.70 -0.51 8.46
C ALA A 54 3.08 -1.84 8.90
N GLY A 55 2.31 -2.48 8.04
CA GLY A 55 1.71 -3.78 8.33
C GLY A 55 1.08 -4.44 7.13
N PHE A 56 0.81 -5.73 7.26
CA PHE A 56 0.12 -6.50 6.25
C PHE A 56 -1.30 -5.97 6.04
N THR A 57 -1.70 -5.78 4.80
CA THR A 57 -2.94 -5.08 4.46
C THR A 57 -4.20 -5.89 4.79
N TRP A 58 -4.12 -7.21 4.65
CA TRP A 58 -5.27 -8.10 4.76
C TRP A 58 -5.47 -8.65 6.18
N PRO A 59 -6.72 -8.98 6.57
CA PRO A 59 -6.98 -9.64 7.85
C PRO A 59 -6.28 -11.00 7.98
N GLY A 60 -5.92 -11.38 9.21
CA GLY A 60 -5.33 -12.69 9.50
C GLY A 60 -3.79 -12.72 9.50
N GLY A 61 -3.14 -11.62 9.13
CA GLY A 61 -1.69 -11.53 9.08
C GLY A 61 -1.08 -12.16 7.81
N ASP A 62 0.22 -11.96 7.63
CA ASP A 62 0.96 -12.49 6.49
C ASP A 62 1.17 -14.01 6.64
N PRO A 63 0.61 -14.86 5.75
CA PRO A 63 0.77 -16.31 5.84
C PRO A 63 2.20 -16.79 5.55
N PHE A 64 3.06 -15.92 5.00
CA PHE A 64 4.49 -16.21 4.83
C PHE A 64 5.30 -15.87 6.10
N GLY A 65 4.64 -15.39 7.15
CA GLY A 65 5.27 -15.05 8.42
C GLY A 65 5.86 -13.64 8.45
N VAL A 66 6.81 -13.45 9.34
CA VAL A 66 7.47 -12.15 9.54
C VAL A 66 8.37 -11.85 8.34
N LEU A 67 8.34 -10.58 7.90
CA LEU A 67 9.27 -10.09 6.87
C LEU A 67 10.71 -10.32 7.32
N THR A 68 11.55 -10.79 6.40
CA THR A 68 12.98 -10.77 6.61
C THR A 68 13.49 -9.33 6.67
N GLU A 69 14.64 -9.08 7.29
CA GLU A 69 15.27 -7.75 7.33
C GLU A 69 15.47 -7.15 5.93
N ARG A 70 15.76 -8.00 4.96
CA ARG A 70 15.91 -7.57 3.57
C ARG A 70 14.58 -7.12 2.98
N GLU A 71 13.52 -7.91 3.13
CA GLU A 71 12.19 -7.58 2.62
C GLU A 71 11.64 -6.30 3.25
N ASP A 72 11.78 -6.13 4.58
CA ASP A 72 11.35 -4.93 5.28
C ASP A 72 12.10 -3.69 4.77
N ARG A 73 13.42 -3.79 4.63
CA ARG A 73 14.24 -2.70 4.11
C ARG A 73 13.88 -2.30 2.67
N GLU A 74 13.70 -3.27 1.77
CA GLU A 74 13.35 -3.03 0.37
C GLU A 74 11.96 -2.39 0.26
N MET A 75 10.98 -2.89 1.01
CA MET A 75 9.62 -2.36 1.08
C MET A 75 9.60 -0.91 1.58
N ARG A 76 10.33 -0.62 2.67
CA ARG A 76 10.44 0.75 3.23
C ARG A 76 11.16 1.70 2.30
N ALA A 77 12.21 1.25 1.62
CA ALA A 77 12.92 2.06 0.64
C ALA A 77 12.00 2.49 -0.51
N LEU A 78 11.15 1.58 -0.99
CA LEU A 78 10.15 1.90 -2.01
C LEU A 78 9.13 2.94 -1.51
N ALA A 79 8.64 2.81 -0.27
CA ALA A 79 7.70 3.78 0.30
C ALA A 79 8.33 5.17 0.46
N HIS A 80 9.59 5.26 0.89
CA HIS A 80 10.34 6.52 0.96
C HIS A 80 10.53 7.15 -0.43
N GLU A 81 10.84 6.35 -1.46
CA GLU A 81 10.94 6.85 -2.83
C GLU A 81 9.61 7.42 -3.33
N VAL A 82 8.51 6.73 -3.06
CA VAL A 82 7.16 7.20 -3.41
C VAL A 82 6.83 8.51 -2.71
N ALA A 83 7.07 8.61 -1.40
CA ALA A 83 6.84 9.83 -0.63
C ALA A 83 7.66 11.01 -1.16
N ALA A 84 8.96 10.79 -1.47
CA ALA A 84 9.83 11.80 -2.03
C ALA A 84 9.36 12.32 -3.40
N ARG A 85 8.78 11.44 -4.23
CA ARG A 85 8.26 11.80 -5.56
C ARG A 85 6.90 12.52 -5.49
N THR A 86 6.00 12.07 -4.62
CA THR A 86 4.67 12.66 -4.48
C THR A 86 4.69 14.00 -3.76
N ARG A 87 5.62 14.20 -2.83
CA ARG A 87 5.75 15.37 -1.96
C ARG A 87 4.47 15.66 -1.14
N VAL A 88 3.70 14.62 -0.86
CA VAL A 88 2.51 14.71 -0.01
C VAL A 88 2.95 14.44 1.43
N PRO A 89 2.71 15.36 2.36
CA PRO A 89 3.23 15.25 3.73
C PRO A 89 2.57 14.14 4.55
N TRP A 90 1.35 13.75 4.22
CA TRP A 90 0.63 12.65 4.87
C TRP A 90 0.07 11.68 3.81
N LEU A 91 0.67 10.50 3.71
CA LEU A 91 0.46 9.57 2.61
C LEU A 91 0.30 8.13 3.11
N CYS A 92 -0.67 7.42 2.54
CA CYS A 92 -0.76 5.97 2.61
C CYS A 92 -0.14 5.38 1.35
N VAL A 93 0.74 4.39 1.50
CA VAL A 93 1.43 3.71 0.40
C VAL A 93 1.16 2.22 0.51
N ASP A 94 0.55 1.63 -0.49
CA ASP A 94 0.37 0.19 -0.60
C ASP A 94 1.39 -0.40 -1.56
N VAL A 95 2.11 -1.40 -1.09
CA VAL A 95 3.13 -2.11 -1.87
C VAL A 95 2.83 -3.60 -1.90
N GLY A 96 3.08 -4.25 -3.02
CA GLY A 96 2.88 -5.68 -3.20
C GLY A 96 4.17 -6.39 -3.59
N GLN A 97 4.36 -7.60 -3.06
CA GLN A 97 5.48 -8.43 -3.46
C GLN A 97 5.12 -9.25 -4.70
N LEU A 98 5.98 -9.21 -5.71
CA LEU A 98 5.89 -10.06 -6.88
C LEU A 98 6.27 -11.52 -6.55
N GLU A 99 5.91 -12.46 -7.40
CA GLU A 99 6.36 -13.84 -7.33
C GLU A 99 7.90 -13.95 -7.37
N SER A 100 8.57 -13.01 -8.04
CA SER A 100 10.03 -12.87 -8.06
C SER A 100 10.66 -12.47 -6.72
N GLY A 101 9.85 -11.97 -5.78
CA GLY A 101 10.30 -11.40 -4.51
C GLY A 101 10.51 -9.88 -4.54
N GLU A 102 10.48 -9.24 -5.70
CA GLU A 102 10.59 -7.79 -5.85
C GLU A 102 9.33 -7.07 -5.31
N TRP A 103 9.49 -5.88 -4.72
CA TRP A 103 8.38 -5.04 -4.28
C TRP A 103 7.97 -4.02 -5.34
N LYS A 104 6.68 -3.83 -5.51
CA LYS A 104 6.08 -2.85 -6.43
C LYS A 104 5.04 -1.99 -5.72
N LEU A 105 4.96 -0.73 -6.14
CA LEU A 105 3.88 0.17 -5.73
C LEU A 105 2.54 -0.34 -6.29
N ILE A 106 1.57 -0.53 -5.41
CA ILE A 106 0.18 -0.87 -5.78
C ILE A 106 -0.63 0.41 -5.91
N GLU A 107 -0.73 1.20 -4.84
CA GLU A 107 -1.46 2.46 -4.85
C GLU A 107 -0.93 3.42 -3.79
N THR A 108 -1.35 4.68 -3.92
CA THR A 108 -1.20 5.69 -2.88
C THR A 108 -2.57 6.29 -2.58
N GLY A 109 -2.80 6.65 -1.33
CA GLY A 109 -4.10 7.19 -0.93
C GLY A 109 -4.03 8.15 0.25
N ASP A 110 -5.19 8.73 0.55
CA ASP A 110 -5.40 9.53 1.75
C ASP A 110 -5.45 8.57 2.97
N PRO A 111 -4.54 8.74 3.94
CA PRO A 111 -4.50 7.89 5.13
C PRO A 111 -5.78 7.88 5.95
N SER A 112 -6.59 8.95 5.90
CA SER A 112 -7.86 9.04 6.64
C SER A 112 -8.92 8.04 6.13
N SER A 113 -8.80 7.59 4.89
CA SER A 113 -9.68 6.59 4.28
C SER A 113 -9.11 5.16 4.30
N CYS A 114 -7.87 5.00 4.81
CA CYS A 114 -7.18 3.72 4.83
C CYS A 114 -7.43 2.94 6.14
N ARG A 115 -7.61 1.62 6.02
CA ARG A 115 -7.64 0.72 7.18
C ARG A 115 -6.21 0.45 7.65
N LEU A 116 -6.03 0.17 8.95
CA LEU A 116 -4.71 -0.13 9.51
C LEU A 116 -4.16 -1.51 9.12
N GLY A 117 -5.01 -2.42 8.61
CA GLY A 117 -4.57 -3.79 8.34
C GLY A 117 -4.15 -4.51 9.62
N SER A 118 -2.94 -5.05 9.63
CA SER A 118 -2.34 -5.72 10.81
C SER A 118 -1.57 -4.76 11.74
N ILE A 119 -1.58 -3.45 11.46
CA ILE A 119 -0.89 -2.47 12.31
C ILE A 119 -1.63 -2.33 13.65
N GLU A 120 -0.88 -2.46 14.75
CA GLU A 120 -1.45 -2.29 16.08
C GLU A 120 -1.85 -0.81 16.32
N PRO A 121 -3.15 -0.51 16.60
CA PRO A 121 -3.65 0.86 16.60
C PRO A 121 -2.98 1.78 17.64
N ARG A 122 -2.67 1.26 18.82
CA ARG A 122 -2.03 2.07 19.88
C ARG A 122 -0.60 2.46 19.52
N HIS A 123 0.15 1.51 18.92
CA HIS A 123 1.49 1.77 18.45
C HIS A 123 1.47 2.81 17.31
N PHE A 124 0.57 2.64 16.36
CA PHE A 124 0.38 3.58 15.26
C PHE A 124 0.06 5.01 15.75
N LEU A 125 -0.93 5.13 16.65
CA LEU A 125 -1.32 6.45 17.19
C LEU A 125 -0.18 7.09 17.99
N GLY A 126 0.59 6.31 18.76
CA GLY A 126 1.78 6.80 19.47
C GLY A 126 2.85 7.33 18.53
N SER A 127 3.17 6.59 17.47
CA SER A 127 4.15 7.01 16.45
C SER A 127 3.69 8.26 15.69
N LEU A 128 2.40 8.32 15.35
CA LEU A 128 1.81 9.47 14.67
C LEU A 128 1.83 10.73 15.55
N ALA A 129 1.42 10.61 16.83
CA ALA A 129 1.44 11.71 17.78
C ALA A 129 2.86 12.26 17.97
N HIS A 130 3.84 11.38 18.15
CA HIS A 130 5.24 11.78 18.26
C HIS A 130 5.74 12.51 17.01
N GLY A 131 5.44 12.01 15.82
CA GLY A 131 5.78 12.69 14.56
C GLY A 131 5.16 14.07 14.42
N LEU A 132 3.92 14.25 14.87
CA LEU A 132 3.24 15.55 14.86
C LEU A 132 3.80 16.53 15.89
N GLU A 133 4.19 16.06 17.09
CA GLU A 133 4.82 16.88 18.12
C GLU A 133 6.18 17.43 17.66
N LEU A 134 6.99 16.62 16.98
CA LEU A 134 8.26 17.06 16.40
C LEU A 134 8.07 18.20 15.39
N ARG A 135 6.95 18.20 14.66
CA ARG A 135 6.62 19.29 13.70
C ARG A 135 6.12 20.55 14.39
N ALA A 136 5.37 20.43 15.46
CA ALA A 136 4.85 21.58 16.20
C ALA A 136 5.92 22.34 16.98
N GLY A 137 7.07 21.70 17.24
CA GLY A 137 8.21 22.29 17.95
C GLY A 137 9.23 23.00 17.04
N CYS A 138 9.02 22.99 15.71
CA CYS A 138 9.78 23.76 14.72
C CYS A 138 9.03 25.02 14.33
#